data_a671da8b3c5b5f42ddcabe9cfbedfb9e
#
_entry.id   a671da8b3c5b5f42ddcabe9cfbedfb9e
#
_cell.length_a   1.000
_cell.length_b   1.000
_cell.length_c   1.000
_cell.angle_alpha   90.00
_cell.angle_beta   90.00
_cell.angle_gamma   90.00
#
_symmetry.space_group_name_H-M   'P 1'
#
loop_
_entity.id
_entity.type
_entity.pdbx_description
1 polymer ?
#
loop_
_entity_poly.entity_id
_entity_poly.type
_entity_poly.pdbx_seq_one_letter_code
_entity_poly.pdbx_strand_id
1 'polypeptide(L)'
;MKKTLLTALCGLFITLSLHAQTYVLDKSIALPGDAGYDYLSIDNVNHRLYVSHGTTINVINLETAQPAGVIADLKGVHGIAIDNKANRGFISDGRANAVVAFDLKTLKTIATIPVDAKGPDAIIYDPFSDRVFSFNGESNNSSVVDPNTLKQVGTVDLGGGPEFAVADGKGLIYNNLEDKSSLNIIDSKTLKVIKNYPLAPCGGPTGLALDNANHRLFTVCRENKGMSVIDPANGKVIATLPIGAGVDAVAYDPETKLVICSNGDGTTTIIKQASADSYSVIQTLKTAVRAKTLALDASTHKIYLSVAEFEPGTRKALPNTFKVMVYKLQ
;
A
#
# COMPACT_ATOMS: atom_id res chain seq x y z
N MET A 1 7.43 64.65 -44.37
CA MET A 1 7.98 64.18 -43.09
C MET A 1 6.97 63.19 -42.48
N LYS A 2 7.23 61.87 -42.62
CA LYS A 2 6.37 60.83 -42.05
C LYS A 2 7.03 60.37 -40.71
N LYS A 3 6.34 60.58 -39.60
CA LYS A 3 6.78 60.10 -38.26
C LYS A 3 6.29 58.69 -38.09
N THR A 4 7.22 57.72 -38.00
CA THR A 4 6.95 56.35 -37.69
C THR A 4 6.90 56.19 -36.16
N LEU A 5 5.75 55.79 -35.65
CA LEU A 5 5.53 55.51 -34.23
C LEU A 5 5.96 54.05 -33.98
N LEU A 6 7.02 53.84 -33.21
CA LEU A 6 7.49 52.51 -32.81
C LEU A 6 6.80 52.12 -31.48
N THR A 7 5.86 51.20 -31.54
CA THR A 7 5.17 50.69 -30.36
C THR A 7 5.99 49.55 -29.78
N ALA A 8 6.62 49.76 -28.63
CA ALA A 8 7.32 48.73 -27.89
C ALA A 8 6.31 47.85 -27.15
N LEU A 9 6.18 46.58 -27.55
CA LEU A 9 5.37 45.57 -26.89
C LEU A 9 6.23 44.96 -25.74
N CYS A 10 6.02 45.44 -24.52
CA CYS A 10 6.59 44.79 -23.32
C CYS A 10 5.86 43.46 -23.05
N GLY A 11 6.46 42.36 -23.47
CA GLY A 11 6.00 41.03 -23.10
C GLY A 11 6.21 40.75 -21.60
N LEU A 12 5.14 40.62 -20.85
CA LEU A 12 5.14 40.22 -19.44
C LEU A 12 5.46 38.71 -19.37
N PHE A 13 6.70 38.35 -19.14
CA PHE A 13 7.09 36.98 -18.82
C PHE A 13 6.60 36.67 -17.41
N ILE A 14 5.46 36.00 -17.29
CA ILE A 14 5.04 35.38 -16.03
C ILE A 14 5.91 34.11 -15.84
N THR A 15 6.94 34.21 -15.02
CA THR A 15 7.69 33.04 -14.56
C THR A 15 6.81 32.26 -13.59
N LEU A 16 6.13 31.23 -14.09
CA LEU A 16 5.53 30.20 -13.25
C LEU A 16 6.66 29.49 -12.51
N SER A 17 6.86 29.84 -11.24
CA SER A 17 7.71 29.06 -10.34
C SER A 17 7.05 27.70 -10.16
N LEU A 18 7.53 26.69 -10.88
CA LEU A 18 7.22 25.30 -10.57
C LEU A 18 7.84 25.00 -9.20
N HIS A 19 7.05 25.05 -8.14
CA HIS A 19 7.47 24.48 -6.86
C HIS A 19 7.59 22.98 -7.08
N ALA A 20 8.80 22.45 -6.90
CA ALA A 20 9.01 21.01 -6.96
C ALA A 20 8.23 20.37 -5.79
N GLN A 21 7.29 19.48 -6.10
CA GLN A 21 6.57 18.70 -5.10
C GLN A 21 7.58 17.84 -4.34
N THR A 22 7.82 18.11 -3.06
CA THR A 22 8.78 17.36 -2.25
C THR A 22 8.15 16.96 -0.93
N TYR A 23 8.46 15.73 -0.49
CA TYR A 23 8.10 15.26 0.83
C TYR A 23 9.16 15.66 1.85
N VAL A 24 8.69 16.09 3.01
CA VAL A 24 9.54 16.39 4.19
C VAL A 24 8.95 15.75 5.44
N LEU A 25 9.81 15.42 6.41
CA LEU A 25 9.35 14.92 7.71
C LEU A 25 8.49 15.98 8.40
N ASP A 26 7.25 15.61 8.74
CA ASP A 26 6.33 16.46 9.51
C ASP A 26 6.46 16.17 11.01
N LYS A 27 6.34 14.89 11.39
CA LYS A 27 6.44 14.45 12.79
C LYS A 27 6.70 12.94 12.90
N SER A 28 6.95 12.50 14.13
CA SER A 28 6.97 11.08 14.50
C SER A 28 5.97 10.85 15.64
N ILE A 29 5.22 9.75 15.57
CA ILE A 29 4.22 9.34 16.55
C ILE A 29 4.74 8.06 17.21
N ALA A 30 5.17 8.15 18.47
CA ALA A 30 5.59 6.98 19.23
C ALA A 30 4.40 6.08 19.55
N LEU A 31 4.58 4.77 19.42
CA LEU A 31 3.58 3.76 19.74
C LEU A 31 4.16 2.77 20.74
N PRO A 32 3.33 2.25 21.68
CA PRO A 32 3.80 1.25 22.63
C PRO A 32 4.07 -0.09 21.95
N GLY A 33 4.99 -0.87 22.52
CA GLY A 33 5.34 -2.21 22.11
C GLY A 33 6.70 -2.29 21.42
N ASP A 34 7.18 -3.52 21.24
CA ASP A 34 8.52 -3.88 20.77
C ASP A 34 8.52 -5.10 19.83
N ALA A 35 7.35 -5.43 19.29
CA ALA A 35 7.19 -6.51 18.31
C ALA A 35 7.48 -6.06 16.87
N GLY A 36 7.46 -7.02 15.94
CA GLY A 36 7.54 -6.73 14.51
C GLY A 36 6.31 -5.96 14.01
N TYR A 37 6.46 -5.27 12.89
CA TYR A 37 5.42 -4.48 12.23
C TYR A 37 5.35 -4.85 10.75
N ASP A 38 4.21 -4.55 10.13
CA ASP A 38 3.95 -4.83 8.72
C ASP A 38 3.06 -3.73 8.10
N TYR A 39 1.92 -4.07 7.53
CA TYR A 39 1.10 -3.12 6.78
C TYR A 39 0.48 -2.03 7.65
N LEU A 40 0.19 -0.91 6.99
CA LEU A 40 -0.61 0.20 7.49
C LEU A 40 -1.83 0.36 6.59
N SER A 41 -2.97 0.77 7.17
CA SER A 41 -4.19 1.03 6.40
C SER A 41 -4.86 2.31 6.88
N ILE A 42 -5.39 3.12 5.94
CA ILE A 42 -6.08 4.38 6.24
C ILE A 42 -7.58 4.21 6.05
N ASP A 43 -8.31 4.64 7.05
CA ASP A 43 -9.76 4.83 7.02
C ASP A 43 -10.04 6.33 6.93
N ASN A 44 -10.26 6.83 5.73
CA ASN A 44 -10.54 8.24 5.49
C ASN A 44 -11.91 8.69 6.03
N VAL A 45 -12.87 7.77 6.21
CA VAL A 45 -14.20 8.09 6.72
C VAL A 45 -14.19 8.37 8.21
N ASN A 46 -13.44 7.56 8.97
CA ASN A 46 -13.32 7.72 10.42
C ASN A 46 -12.02 8.45 10.83
N HIS A 47 -11.24 8.96 9.86
CA HIS A 47 -9.95 9.64 10.07
C HIS A 47 -8.99 8.85 10.95
N ARG A 48 -8.76 7.56 10.60
CA ARG A 48 -7.93 6.64 11.37
C ARG A 48 -6.84 6.00 10.52
N LEU A 49 -5.67 5.85 11.12
CA LEU A 49 -4.59 5.00 10.64
C LEU A 49 -4.54 3.76 11.52
N TYR A 50 -4.62 2.60 10.90
CA TYR A 50 -4.40 1.30 11.52
C TYR A 50 -2.98 0.83 11.21
N VAL A 51 -2.26 0.41 12.25
CA VAL A 51 -0.84 0.02 12.16
C VAL A 51 -0.66 -1.37 12.75
N SER A 52 -0.29 -2.35 11.94
CA SER A 52 -0.02 -3.70 12.42
C SER A 52 1.23 -3.72 13.29
N HIS A 53 1.16 -4.41 14.44
CA HIS A 53 2.24 -4.46 15.40
C HIS A 53 2.23 -5.78 16.19
N GLY A 54 2.88 -6.80 15.65
CA GLY A 54 3.01 -8.10 16.30
C GLY A 54 1.68 -8.81 16.52
N THR A 55 1.11 -8.66 17.69
CA THR A 55 -0.17 -9.27 18.11
C THR A 55 -1.29 -8.24 18.34
N THR A 56 -1.09 -7.02 17.85
CA THR A 56 -2.04 -5.91 18.02
C THR A 56 -2.15 -5.08 16.75
N ILE A 57 -3.24 -4.34 16.61
CA ILE A 57 -3.34 -3.21 15.69
C ILE A 57 -3.41 -1.94 16.53
N ASN A 58 -2.43 -1.07 16.39
CA ASN A 58 -2.49 0.27 16.96
C ASN A 58 -3.33 1.18 16.06
N VAL A 59 -4.17 2.01 16.65
CA VAL A 59 -5.03 2.94 15.90
C VAL A 59 -4.66 4.37 16.28
N ILE A 60 -4.41 5.20 15.27
CA ILE A 60 -4.06 6.62 15.41
C ILE A 60 -5.19 7.44 14.79
N ASN A 61 -5.61 8.50 15.49
CA ASN A 61 -6.47 9.52 14.90
C ASN A 61 -5.63 10.42 13.99
N LEU A 62 -6.00 10.55 12.71
CA LEU A 62 -5.24 11.29 11.70
C LEU A 62 -5.29 12.82 11.89
N GLU A 63 -6.37 13.33 12.48
CA GLU A 63 -6.54 14.78 12.71
C GLU A 63 -5.67 15.27 13.87
N THR A 64 -5.69 14.50 14.98
CA THR A 64 -4.97 14.87 16.20
C THR A 64 -3.56 14.30 16.28
N ALA A 65 -3.25 13.28 15.46
CA ALA A 65 -2.04 12.48 15.52
C ALA A 65 -1.81 11.81 16.89
N GLN A 66 -2.89 11.48 17.59
CA GLN A 66 -2.85 10.81 18.90
C GLN A 66 -3.34 9.37 18.80
N PRO A 67 -2.88 8.47 19.68
CA PRO A 67 -3.46 7.14 19.81
C PRO A 67 -4.98 7.20 20.02
N ALA A 68 -5.72 6.42 19.25
CA ALA A 68 -7.19 6.35 19.31
C ALA A 68 -7.70 5.00 19.82
N GLY A 69 -6.82 4.03 20.01
CA GLY A 69 -7.15 2.71 20.54
C GLY A 69 -6.22 1.62 20.09
N VAL A 70 -6.51 0.41 20.51
CA VAL A 70 -5.75 -0.80 20.15
C VAL A 70 -6.76 -1.94 19.96
N ILE A 71 -6.55 -2.75 18.91
CA ILE A 71 -7.20 -4.05 18.75
C ILE A 71 -6.20 -5.11 19.20
N ALA A 72 -6.51 -5.84 20.26
CA ALA A 72 -5.61 -6.77 20.93
C ALA A 72 -6.05 -8.22 20.74
N ASP A 73 -5.36 -9.13 21.42
CA ASP A 73 -5.65 -10.56 21.47
C ASP A 73 -5.51 -11.29 20.12
N LEU A 74 -4.69 -10.75 19.22
CA LEU A 74 -4.32 -11.35 17.94
C LEU A 74 -3.08 -12.24 18.10
N LYS A 75 -2.71 -12.99 17.07
CA LYS A 75 -1.57 -13.95 17.16
C LYS A 75 -0.35 -13.52 16.33
N GLY A 76 -0.57 -12.92 15.17
CA GLY A 76 0.49 -12.46 14.28
C GLY A 76 -0.13 -11.74 13.09
N VAL A 77 -0.29 -10.43 13.25
CA VAL A 77 -1.05 -9.59 12.31
C VAL A 77 -0.19 -9.09 11.17
N HIS A 78 -0.82 -8.95 10.02
CA HIS A 78 -0.21 -8.38 8.82
C HIS A 78 -1.04 -7.24 8.25
N GLY A 79 -2.07 -7.51 7.46
CA GLY A 79 -2.87 -6.52 6.74
C GLY A 79 -4.17 -6.15 7.42
N ILE A 80 -4.72 -4.99 7.02
CA ILE A 80 -6.02 -4.49 7.46
C ILE A 80 -6.81 -4.01 6.23
N ALA A 81 -8.01 -4.56 6.03
CA ALA A 81 -8.97 -4.11 5.03
C ALA A 81 -10.14 -3.40 5.68
N ILE A 82 -10.70 -2.40 5.02
CA ILE A 82 -11.74 -1.52 5.55
C ILE A 82 -13.00 -1.60 4.68
N ASP A 83 -14.13 -1.91 5.29
CA ASP A 83 -15.47 -1.80 4.72
C ASP A 83 -16.25 -0.73 5.49
N ASN A 84 -16.14 0.50 5.04
CA ASN A 84 -16.83 1.63 5.67
C ASN A 84 -18.36 1.54 5.55
N LYS A 85 -18.89 0.88 4.52
CA LYS A 85 -20.33 0.73 4.31
C LYS A 85 -20.97 -0.10 5.41
N ALA A 86 -20.33 -1.20 5.81
CA ALA A 86 -20.80 -2.06 6.89
C ALA A 86 -20.24 -1.67 8.26
N ASN A 87 -19.42 -0.61 8.37
CA ASN A 87 -18.68 -0.21 9.57
C ASN A 87 -17.81 -1.35 10.13
N ARG A 88 -17.13 -2.08 9.25
CA ARG A 88 -16.30 -3.23 9.61
C ARG A 88 -14.88 -3.11 9.07
N GLY A 89 -13.93 -3.56 9.87
CA GLY A 89 -12.57 -3.82 9.43
C GLY A 89 -12.25 -5.30 9.52
N PHE A 90 -11.29 -5.74 8.73
CA PHE A 90 -10.83 -7.12 8.66
C PHE A 90 -9.31 -7.16 8.75
N ILE A 91 -8.78 -8.03 9.59
CA ILE A 91 -7.35 -8.19 9.85
C ILE A 91 -6.95 -9.60 9.40
N SER A 92 -5.87 -9.72 8.64
CA SER A 92 -5.22 -10.99 8.43
C SER A 92 -4.37 -11.34 9.66
N ASP A 93 -4.74 -12.41 10.36
CA ASP A 93 -4.01 -12.93 11.51
C ASP A 93 -3.27 -14.21 11.09
N GLY A 94 -2.08 -14.02 10.51
CA GLY A 94 -1.34 -15.08 9.83
C GLY A 94 -1.04 -16.28 10.72
N ARG A 95 -0.62 -16.04 11.95
CA ARG A 95 -0.31 -17.14 12.89
C ARG A 95 -1.55 -17.85 13.43
N ALA A 96 -2.71 -17.21 13.37
CA ALA A 96 -3.97 -17.85 13.73
C ALA A 96 -4.60 -18.61 12.56
N ASN A 97 -4.10 -18.45 11.33
CA ASN A 97 -4.76 -18.88 10.10
C ASN A 97 -6.22 -18.41 10.06
N ALA A 98 -6.41 -17.12 10.29
CA ALA A 98 -7.73 -16.53 10.42
C ALA A 98 -7.81 -15.11 9.83
N VAL A 99 -9.02 -14.70 9.49
CA VAL A 99 -9.40 -13.31 9.28
C VAL A 99 -10.19 -12.85 10.50
N VAL A 100 -9.79 -11.75 11.13
CA VAL A 100 -10.48 -11.20 12.30
C VAL A 100 -11.30 -9.99 11.88
N ALA A 101 -12.62 -10.06 12.06
CA ALA A 101 -13.54 -8.95 11.84
C ALA A 101 -13.67 -8.09 13.10
N PHE A 102 -13.65 -6.77 12.94
CA PHE A 102 -13.82 -5.82 14.04
C PHE A 102 -14.73 -4.66 13.64
N ASP A 103 -15.30 -4.00 14.63
CA ASP A 103 -16.14 -2.80 14.44
C ASP A 103 -15.26 -1.54 14.35
N LEU A 104 -15.41 -0.77 13.28
CA LEU A 104 -14.58 0.41 13.01
C LEU A 104 -14.76 1.53 14.05
N LYS A 105 -15.92 1.67 14.68
CA LYS A 105 -16.19 2.72 15.67
C LYS A 105 -15.64 2.36 17.04
N THR A 106 -15.95 1.14 17.48
CA THR A 106 -15.63 0.68 18.85
C THR A 106 -14.28 -0.03 18.95
N LEU A 107 -13.67 -0.43 17.84
CA LEU A 107 -12.44 -1.22 17.72
C LEU A 107 -12.56 -2.62 18.36
N LYS A 108 -13.76 -3.07 18.67
CA LYS A 108 -13.98 -4.39 19.28
C LYS A 108 -14.00 -5.48 18.21
N THR A 109 -13.36 -6.59 18.50
CA THR A 109 -13.47 -7.81 17.70
C THR A 109 -14.92 -8.27 17.66
N ILE A 110 -15.43 -8.53 16.44
CA ILE A 110 -16.75 -9.07 16.18
C ILE A 110 -16.68 -10.60 16.07
N ALA A 111 -15.69 -11.09 15.29
CA ALA A 111 -15.51 -12.53 15.05
C ALA A 111 -14.05 -12.82 14.65
N THR A 112 -13.59 -14.02 15.01
CA THR A 112 -12.42 -14.65 14.41
C THR A 112 -12.90 -15.71 13.43
N ILE A 113 -12.56 -15.57 12.17
CA ILE A 113 -13.02 -16.40 11.05
C ILE A 113 -11.87 -17.31 10.65
N PRO A 114 -11.86 -18.59 11.03
CA PRO A 114 -10.85 -19.52 10.56
C PRO A 114 -10.89 -19.62 9.03
N VAL A 115 -9.72 -19.70 8.41
CA VAL A 115 -9.59 -19.94 6.96
C VAL A 115 -8.88 -21.26 6.70
N ASP A 116 -9.29 -21.93 5.63
CA ASP A 116 -8.71 -23.23 5.21
C ASP A 116 -7.39 -23.00 4.45
N ALA A 117 -6.48 -22.22 5.06
CA ALA A 117 -5.21 -21.83 4.47
C ALA A 117 -4.21 -21.44 5.57
N LYS A 118 -2.93 -21.39 5.22
CA LYS A 118 -1.84 -20.98 6.12
C LYS A 118 -1.24 -19.66 5.67
N GLY A 119 -0.87 -18.87 6.69
CA GLY A 119 -0.18 -17.60 6.47
C GLY A 119 -1.03 -16.54 5.77
N PRO A 120 -2.27 -16.21 6.24
CA PRO A 120 -2.94 -14.98 5.84
C PRO A 120 -2.03 -13.76 6.01
N ASP A 121 -1.82 -13.00 4.91
CA ASP A 121 -0.89 -11.87 4.85
C ASP A 121 -1.59 -10.63 4.30
N ALA A 122 -1.39 -10.27 3.03
CA ALA A 122 -2.12 -9.17 2.44
C ALA A 122 -3.63 -9.44 2.44
N ILE A 123 -4.41 -8.39 2.66
CA ILE A 123 -5.87 -8.48 2.72
C ILE A 123 -6.51 -7.25 2.09
N ILE A 124 -7.54 -7.45 1.29
CA ILE A 124 -8.32 -6.36 0.68
C ILE A 124 -9.82 -6.61 0.82
N TYR A 125 -10.59 -5.53 0.83
CA TYR A 125 -12.02 -5.56 0.60
C TYR A 125 -12.31 -5.11 -0.84
N ASP A 126 -13.05 -5.93 -1.59
CA ASP A 126 -13.53 -5.58 -2.92
C ASP A 126 -15.00 -5.16 -2.85
N PRO A 127 -15.31 -3.86 -3.02
CA PRO A 127 -16.68 -3.36 -2.93
C PRO A 127 -17.57 -3.81 -4.10
N PHE A 128 -16.99 -4.28 -5.22
CA PHE A 128 -17.76 -4.76 -6.37
C PHE A 128 -18.38 -6.13 -6.12
N SER A 129 -17.62 -7.06 -5.56
CA SER A 129 -18.11 -8.39 -5.22
C SER A 129 -18.72 -8.48 -3.81
N ASP A 130 -18.54 -7.44 -2.97
CA ASP A 130 -18.84 -7.42 -1.55
C ASP A 130 -18.15 -8.60 -0.83
N ARG A 131 -16.82 -8.70 -1.00
CA ARG A 131 -15.99 -9.80 -0.46
C ARG A 131 -14.67 -9.27 0.10
N VAL A 132 -14.17 -9.97 1.10
CA VAL A 132 -12.82 -9.80 1.64
C VAL A 132 -11.93 -10.92 1.10
N PHE A 133 -10.80 -10.56 0.53
CA PHE A 133 -9.79 -11.47 0.02
C PHE A 133 -8.55 -11.40 0.90
N SER A 134 -8.19 -12.51 1.53
CA SER A 134 -6.95 -12.68 2.28
C SER A 134 -5.99 -13.53 1.46
N PHE A 135 -4.83 -12.99 1.15
CA PHE A 135 -3.80 -13.62 0.34
C PHE A 135 -2.87 -14.41 1.28
N ASN A 136 -2.75 -15.72 1.05
CA ASN A 136 -2.14 -16.65 2.00
C ASN A 136 -0.79 -17.13 1.46
N GLY A 137 0.30 -16.53 1.94
CA GLY A 137 1.65 -16.72 1.41
C GLY A 137 2.15 -18.17 1.50
N GLU A 138 1.80 -18.89 2.56
CA GLU A 138 2.24 -20.29 2.74
C GLU A 138 1.37 -21.31 1.97
N SER A 139 0.15 -20.92 1.57
CA SER A 139 -0.79 -21.81 0.88
C SER A 139 -0.94 -21.52 -0.62
N ASN A 140 -0.28 -20.49 -1.15
CA ASN A 140 -0.34 -20.08 -2.55
C ASN A 140 -1.77 -19.86 -3.08
N ASN A 141 -2.65 -19.35 -2.23
CA ASN A 141 -4.05 -19.13 -2.55
C ASN A 141 -4.59 -17.85 -1.88
N SER A 142 -5.83 -17.48 -2.19
CA SER A 142 -6.56 -16.45 -1.47
C SER A 142 -7.83 -17.03 -0.88
N SER A 143 -8.03 -16.84 0.43
CA SER A 143 -9.30 -17.14 1.12
C SER A 143 -10.27 -16.00 0.92
N VAL A 144 -11.51 -16.31 0.58
CA VAL A 144 -12.57 -15.34 0.32
C VAL A 144 -13.60 -15.39 1.43
N VAL A 145 -13.79 -14.28 2.13
CA VAL A 145 -14.71 -14.15 3.27
C VAL A 145 -15.89 -13.26 2.87
N ASP A 146 -17.07 -13.69 3.23
CA ASP A 146 -18.28 -12.87 3.13
C ASP A 146 -18.37 -11.96 4.36
N PRO A 147 -18.32 -10.62 4.18
CA PRO A 147 -18.30 -9.67 5.29
C PRO A 147 -19.61 -9.63 6.08
N ASN A 148 -20.71 -10.11 5.52
CA ASN A 148 -22.04 -10.09 6.16
C ASN A 148 -22.26 -11.33 7.03
N THR A 149 -21.93 -12.52 6.49
CA THR A 149 -22.09 -13.79 7.22
C THR A 149 -20.90 -14.12 8.10
N LEU A 150 -19.77 -13.45 7.92
CA LEU A 150 -18.51 -13.68 8.63
C LEU A 150 -18.03 -15.14 8.50
N LYS A 151 -18.09 -15.66 7.26
CA LYS A 151 -17.65 -17.01 6.91
C LYS A 151 -16.78 -17.01 5.67
N GLN A 152 -15.84 -17.93 5.58
CA GLN A 152 -15.19 -18.23 4.32
C GLN A 152 -16.21 -18.82 3.34
N VAL A 153 -16.26 -18.26 2.13
CA VAL A 153 -17.22 -18.64 1.08
C VAL A 153 -16.55 -19.15 -0.18
N GLY A 154 -15.22 -19.10 -0.24
CA GLY A 154 -14.46 -19.58 -1.40
C GLY A 154 -12.96 -19.50 -1.20
N THR A 155 -12.28 -20.01 -2.20
CA THR A 155 -10.80 -19.96 -2.30
C THR A 155 -10.42 -19.73 -3.76
N VAL A 156 -9.41 -18.92 -3.99
CA VAL A 156 -8.79 -18.72 -5.31
C VAL A 156 -7.42 -19.39 -5.29
N ASP A 157 -7.20 -20.37 -6.14
CA ASP A 157 -5.87 -20.92 -6.38
C ASP A 157 -5.06 -19.92 -7.21
N LEU A 158 -3.92 -19.47 -6.69
CA LEU A 158 -3.10 -18.43 -7.31
C LEU A 158 -1.90 -18.99 -8.08
N GLY A 159 -1.55 -20.26 -7.85
CA GLY A 159 -0.43 -20.93 -8.53
C GLY A 159 0.97 -20.45 -8.10
N GLY A 160 1.09 -19.62 -7.07
CA GLY A 160 2.35 -19.13 -6.53
C GLY A 160 2.15 -18.33 -5.25
N GLY A 161 3.25 -17.90 -4.62
CA GLY A 161 3.26 -17.12 -3.40
C GLY A 161 2.74 -15.70 -3.60
N PRO A 162 1.52 -15.38 -3.11
CA PRO A 162 0.96 -14.05 -3.27
C PRO A 162 1.61 -13.04 -2.33
N GLU A 163 1.80 -11.85 -2.84
CA GLU A 163 2.13 -10.63 -2.12
C GLU A 163 0.93 -9.67 -2.20
N PHE A 164 1.17 -8.38 -2.35
CA PHE A 164 0.12 -7.37 -2.33
C PHE A 164 -0.88 -7.52 -3.49
N ALA A 165 -2.10 -7.05 -3.25
CA ALA A 165 -3.17 -7.03 -4.23
C ALA A 165 -3.95 -5.72 -4.21
N VAL A 166 -4.53 -5.36 -5.36
CA VAL A 166 -5.44 -4.21 -5.49
C VAL A 166 -6.66 -4.58 -6.31
N ALA A 167 -7.83 -4.06 -5.94
CA ALA A 167 -9.07 -4.19 -6.69
C ALA A 167 -9.32 -2.94 -7.55
N ASP A 168 -9.85 -3.11 -8.76
CA ASP A 168 -10.23 -1.99 -9.63
C ASP A 168 -11.61 -1.39 -9.32
N GLY A 169 -12.35 -2.03 -8.41
CA GLY A 169 -13.73 -1.68 -8.08
C GLY A 169 -14.74 -1.98 -9.19
N LYS A 170 -14.34 -2.74 -10.21
CA LYS A 170 -15.17 -3.11 -11.38
C LYS A 170 -15.22 -4.63 -11.62
N GLY A 171 -14.60 -5.40 -10.74
CA GLY A 171 -14.64 -6.85 -10.73
C GLY A 171 -13.31 -7.54 -10.96
N LEU A 172 -12.23 -6.79 -11.15
CA LEU A 172 -10.89 -7.36 -11.28
C LEU A 172 -10.05 -7.06 -10.03
N ILE A 173 -9.34 -8.07 -9.60
CA ILE A 173 -8.29 -7.97 -8.57
C ILE A 173 -6.96 -8.32 -9.24
N TYR A 174 -5.97 -7.49 -9.03
CA TYR A 174 -4.60 -7.69 -9.46
C TYR A 174 -3.77 -8.13 -8.26
N ASN A 175 -2.97 -9.18 -8.42
CA ASN A 175 -2.17 -9.74 -7.32
C ASN A 175 -0.77 -10.10 -7.82
N ASN A 176 0.25 -9.62 -7.13
CA ASN A 176 1.64 -9.99 -7.37
C ASN A 176 1.92 -11.40 -6.84
N LEU A 177 2.66 -12.20 -7.61
CA LEU A 177 3.25 -13.45 -7.17
C LEU A 177 4.76 -13.29 -7.08
N GLU A 178 5.29 -13.19 -5.85
CA GLU A 178 6.71 -12.88 -5.62
C GLU A 178 7.62 -13.96 -6.19
N ASP A 179 7.34 -15.23 -5.87
CA ASP A 179 8.13 -16.41 -6.27
C ASP A 179 8.07 -16.72 -7.77
N LYS A 180 7.09 -16.18 -8.49
CA LYS A 180 6.91 -16.38 -9.94
C LYS A 180 7.29 -15.15 -10.75
N SER A 181 7.60 -14.02 -10.12
CA SER A 181 7.82 -12.74 -10.82
C SER A 181 6.72 -12.46 -11.83
N SER A 182 5.47 -12.61 -11.39
CA SER A 182 4.29 -12.49 -12.24
C SER A 182 3.12 -11.78 -11.56
N LEU A 183 2.14 -11.39 -12.36
CA LEU A 183 0.91 -10.72 -11.93
C LEU A 183 -0.29 -11.57 -12.32
N ASN A 184 -1.11 -11.92 -11.36
CA ASN A 184 -2.43 -12.50 -11.58
C ASN A 184 -3.50 -11.42 -11.78
N ILE A 185 -4.43 -11.70 -12.68
CA ILE A 185 -5.72 -11.02 -12.77
C ILE A 185 -6.81 -12.00 -12.36
N ILE A 186 -7.56 -11.63 -11.33
CA ILE A 186 -8.58 -12.46 -10.71
C ILE A 186 -9.95 -11.82 -10.99
N ASP A 187 -10.90 -12.60 -11.44
CA ASP A 187 -12.31 -12.20 -11.47
C ASP A 187 -12.90 -12.40 -10.07
N SER A 188 -13.30 -11.29 -9.43
CA SER A 188 -13.72 -11.27 -8.02
C SER A 188 -15.08 -11.94 -7.76
N LYS A 189 -15.91 -12.15 -8.80
CA LYS A 189 -17.18 -12.85 -8.69
C LYS A 189 -17.06 -14.35 -8.91
N THR A 190 -16.31 -14.74 -9.94
CA THR A 190 -16.11 -16.17 -10.28
C THR A 190 -15.02 -16.83 -9.45
N LEU A 191 -14.24 -16.05 -8.71
CA LEU A 191 -13.13 -16.50 -7.87
C LEU A 191 -12.07 -17.31 -8.68
N LYS A 192 -11.74 -16.83 -9.87
CA LYS A 192 -10.79 -17.49 -10.76
C LYS A 192 -9.71 -16.54 -11.22
N VAL A 193 -8.49 -17.04 -11.29
CA VAL A 193 -7.43 -16.39 -12.05
C VAL A 193 -7.80 -16.51 -13.53
N ILE A 194 -8.01 -15.36 -14.18
CA ILE A 194 -8.39 -15.31 -15.61
C ILE A 194 -7.20 -15.01 -16.52
N LYS A 195 -6.11 -14.45 -15.96
CA LYS A 195 -4.86 -14.20 -16.64
C LYS A 195 -3.70 -14.22 -15.66
N ASN A 196 -2.52 -14.60 -16.14
CA ASN A 196 -1.24 -14.42 -15.45
C ASN A 196 -0.24 -13.83 -16.46
N TYR A 197 0.46 -12.78 -16.06
CA TYR A 197 1.45 -12.10 -16.88
C TYR A 197 2.83 -12.14 -16.23
N PRO A 198 3.88 -12.59 -16.95
CA PRO A 198 5.25 -12.42 -16.48
C PRO A 198 5.62 -10.94 -16.43
N LEU A 199 6.37 -10.53 -15.41
CA LEU A 199 6.68 -9.13 -15.15
C LEU A 199 8.12 -8.73 -15.51
N ALA A 200 8.84 -9.55 -16.28
CA ALA A 200 10.20 -9.19 -16.65
C ALA A 200 10.30 -7.76 -17.21
N PRO A 201 11.27 -6.92 -16.74
CA PRO A 201 12.43 -7.28 -15.91
C PRO A 201 12.19 -7.23 -14.40
N CYS A 202 10.97 -7.08 -13.89
CA CYS A 202 10.66 -7.06 -12.47
C CYS A 202 10.84 -8.46 -11.85
N GLY A 203 11.77 -8.58 -10.90
CA GLY A 203 11.98 -9.79 -10.10
C GLY A 203 11.53 -9.58 -8.66
N GLY A 204 10.85 -10.58 -8.06
CA GLY A 204 10.31 -10.51 -6.72
C GLY A 204 9.32 -9.34 -6.52
N PRO A 205 8.18 -9.30 -7.25
CA PRO A 205 7.20 -8.23 -7.10
C PRO A 205 6.51 -8.30 -5.74
N THR A 206 6.53 -7.18 -4.99
CA THR A 206 5.91 -7.07 -3.66
C THR A 206 4.72 -6.12 -3.69
N GLY A 207 4.88 -4.85 -3.29
CA GLY A 207 3.79 -3.87 -3.30
C GLY A 207 3.19 -3.62 -4.68
N LEU A 208 1.91 -3.29 -4.70
CA LEU A 208 1.14 -3.03 -5.92
C LEU A 208 0.20 -1.83 -5.69
N ALA A 209 0.15 -0.90 -6.64
CA ALA A 209 -0.80 0.21 -6.65
C ALA A 209 -1.43 0.37 -8.04
N LEU A 210 -2.61 1.00 -8.08
CA LEU A 210 -3.41 1.13 -9.29
C LEU A 210 -3.77 2.60 -9.57
N ASP A 211 -3.46 3.04 -10.78
CA ASP A 211 -4.04 4.23 -11.41
C ASP A 211 -5.25 3.82 -12.25
N ASN A 212 -6.42 3.92 -11.65
CA ASN A 212 -7.69 3.58 -12.32
C ASN A 212 -8.01 4.48 -13.52
N ALA A 213 -7.55 5.74 -13.50
CA ALA A 213 -7.86 6.72 -14.55
C ALA A 213 -7.11 6.43 -15.84
N ASN A 214 -5.83 6.04 -15.74
CA ASN A 214 -4.99 5.73 -16.90
C ASN A 214 -4.83 4.22 -17.13
N HIS A 215 -5.46 3.36 -16.34
CA HIS A 215 -5.30 1.91 -16.38
C HIS A 215 -3.82 1.50 -16.33
N ARG A 216 -3.12 1.89 -15.25
CA ARG A 216 -1.73 1.53 -15.00
C ARG A 216 -1.57 0.94 -13.62
N LEU A 217 -0.82 -0.15 -13.55
CA LEU A 217 -0.37 -0.75 -12.31
C LEU A 217 1.08 -0.35 -12.05
N PHE A 218 1.38 -0.09 -10.78
CA PHE A 218 2.72 0.17 -10.29
C PHE A 218 3.11 -0.99 -9.38
N THR A 219 4.08 -1.78 -9.78
CA THR A 219 4.63 -2.86 -8.96
C THR A 219 6.06 -2.56 -8.58
N VAL A 220 6.44 -2.88 -7.34
CA VAL A 220 7.81 -2.71 -6.88
C VAL A 220 8.51 -4.05 -6.80
N CYS A 221 9.76 -4.06 -7.29
CA CYS A 221 10.52 -5.24 -7.62
C CYS A 221 11.72 -5.36 -6.67
N ARG A 222 11.63 -6.24 -5.69
CA ARG A 222 12.61 -6.36 -4.60
C ARG A 222 13.98 -6.79 -5.08
N GLU A 223 14.05 -7.75 -6.02
CA GLU A 223 15.30 -8.33 -6.48
C GLU A 223 16.15 -7.37 -7.30
N ASN A 224 15.52 -6.58 -8.17
CA ASN A 224 16.24 -5.67 -9.08
C ASN A 224 16.10 -4.19 -8.72
N LYS A 225 15.55 -3.88 -7.53
CA LYS A 225 15.43 -2.51 -7.00
C LYS A 225 14.78 -1.57 -8.00
N GLY A 226 13.63 -2.00 -8.52
CA GLY A 226 12.90 -1.30 -9.58
C GLY A 226 11.43 -1.07 -9.21
N MET A 227 10.83 -0.05 -9.81
CA MET A 227 9.39 0.12 -9.89
C MET A 227 8.99 -0.02 -11.36
N SER A 228 8.14 -0.99 -11.67
CA SER A 228 7.65 -1.22 -13.02
C SER A 228 6.22 -0.73 -13.18
N VAL A 229 5.97 -0.09 -14.31
CA VAL A 229 4.63 0.34 -14.74
C VAL A 229 4.09 -0.67 -15.73
N ILE A 230 2.88 -1.17 -15.48
CA ILE A 230 2.29 -2.26 -16.26
C ILE A 230 0.96 -1.80 -16.85
N ASP A 231 0.73 -2.14 -18.12
CA ASP A 231 -0.60 -2.11 -18.73
C ASP A 231 -1.34 -3.41 -18.39
N PRO A 232 -2.37 -3.38 -17.50
CA PRO A 232 -3.07 -4.61 -17.09
C PRO A 232 -3.90 -5.25 -18.21
N ALA A 233 -4.17 -4.55 -19.30
CA ALA A 233 -4.95 -5.11 -20.40
C ALA A 233 -4.19 -6.23 -21.14
N ASN A 234 -2.87 -6.12 -21.22
CA ASN A 234 -2.02 -7.01 -22.00
C ASN A 234 -0.75 -7.49 -21.27
N GLY A 235 -0.50 -7.02 -20.05
CA GLY A 235 0.67 -7.37 -19.22
C GLY A 235 1.98 -6.70 -19.67
N LYS A 236 1.92 -5.72 -20.57
CA LYS A 236 3.12 -5.03 -21.06
C LYS A 236 3.74 -4.17 -19.96
N VAL A 237 5.02 -4.34 -19.70
CA VAL A 237 5.82 -3.41 -18.91
C VAL A 237 6.11 -2.17 -19.76
N ILE A 238 5.56 -1.02 -19.35
CA ILE A 238 5.66 0.26 -20.06
C ILE A 238 6.97 0.97 -19.71
N ALA A 239 7.33 0.95 -18.43
CA ALA A 239 8.53 1.59 -17.91
C ALA A 239 9.04 0.84 -16.67
N THR A 240 10.33 0.94 -16.42
CA THR A 240 10.95 0.52 -15.15
C THR A 240 11.89 1.63 -14.68
N LEU A 241 11.73 2.07 -13.44
CA LEU A 241 12.53 3.12 -12.83
C LEU A 241 13.33 2.56 -11.65
N PRO A 242 14.57 3.03 -11.43
CA PRO A 242 15.36 2.62 -10.27
C PRO A 242 14.78 3.20 -8.98
N ILE A 243 14.75 2.39 -7.92
CA ILE A 243 14.36 2.76 -6.56
C ILE A 243 15.36 2.23 -5.54
N GLY A 244 15.12 2.50 -4.24
CA GLY A 244 15.96 1.96 -3.17
C GLY A 244 15.84 0.45 -2.99
N ALA A 245 16.73 -0.12 -2.18
CA ALA A 245 16.76 -1.56 -1.90
C ALA A 245 15.76 -1.97 -0.81
N GLY A 246 15.31 -3.24 -0.87
CA GLY A 246 14.41 -3.80 0.14
C GLY A 246 13.03 -3.16 0.15
N VAL A 247 12.56 -2.75 -1.02
CA VAL A 247 11.22 -2.19 -1.20
C VAL A 247 10.15 -3.24 -0.86
N ASP A 248 9.06 -2.76 -0.26
CA ASP A 248 7.95 -3.63 0.14
C ASP A 248 6.58 -3.06 -0.23
N ALA A 249 6.43 -1.75 -0.18
CA ALA A 249 5.16 -1.11 -0.50
C ALA A 249 5.31 0.02 -1.52
N VAL A 250 4.21 0.25 -2.25
CA VAL A 250 4.02 1.35 -3.18
C VAL A 250 2.61 1.91 -3.01
N ALA A 251 2.48 3.24 -3.10
CA ALA A 251 1.20 3.92 -3.19
C ALA A 251 1.17 4.87 -4.39
N TYR A 252 -0.03 5.15 -4.87
CA TYR A 252 -0.26 6.13 -5.92
C TYR A 252 -1.22 7.20 -5.44
N ASP A 253 -0.83 8.44 -5.60
CA ASP A 253 -1.65 9.61 -5.32
C ASP A 253 -2.23 10.14 -6.65
N PRO A 254 -3.53 9.96 -6.90
CA PRO A 254 -4.13 10.34 -8.19
C PRO A 254 -4.24 11.85 -8.39
N GLU A 255 -4.28 12.66 -7.33
CA GLU A 255 -4.38 14.10 -7.41
C GLU A 255 -3.03 14.74 -7.74
N THR A 256 -1.99 14.35 -7.00
CA THR A 256 -0.64 14.84 -7.23
C THR A 256 0.09 14.08 -8.35
N LYS A 257 -0.43 12.93 -8.80
CA LYS A 257 0.19 12.01 -9.76
C LYS A 257 1.58 11.56 -9.31
N LEU A 258 1.71 11.23 -8.04
CA LEU A 258 2.93 10.73 -7.45
C LEU A 258 2.82 9.24 -7.15
N VAL A 259 3.82 8.49 -7.55
CA VAL A 259 4.05 7.10 -7.12
C VAL A 259 5.12 7.13 -6.04
N ILE A 260 4.84 6.48 -4.90
CA ILE A 260 5.65 6.55 -3.69
C ILE A 260 6.07 5.14 -3.32
N CYS A 261 7.38 4.85 -3.34
CA CYS A 261 7.93 3.53 -3.07
C CYS A 261 8.74 3.58 -1.76
N SER A 262 8.34 2.84 -0.73
CA SER A 262 9.07 2.77 0.55
C SER A 262 10.10 1.65 0.53
N ASN A 263 11.36 2.01 0.77
CA ASN A 263 12.49 1.11 0.64
C ASN A 263 13.10 0.81 2.03
N GLY A 264 13.44 -0.45 2.26
CA GLY A 264 14.02 -0.90 3.52
C GLY A 264 15.43 -0.38 3.80
N ASP A 265 16.11 0.17 2.79
CA ASP A 265 17.45 0.76 2.92
C ASP A 265 17.46 2.13 3.62
N GLY A 266 16.31 2.67 3.99
CA GLY A 266 16.17 3.97 4.64
C GLY A 266 15.89 5.10 3.68
N THR A 267 15.32 4.78 2.53
CA THR A 267 14.87 5.77 1.55
C THR A 267 13.40 5.56 1.17
N THR A 268 12.78 6.60 0.64
CA THR A 268 11.49 6.53 -0.07
C THR A 268 11.66 7.21 -1.41
N THR A 269 11.40 6.49 -2.49
CA THR A 269 11.53 7.04 -3.85
C THR A 269 10.20 7.63 -4.29
N ILE A 270 10.21 8.90 -4.69
CA ILE A 270 9.04 9.63 -5.19
C ILE A 270 9.18 9.78 -6.70
N ILE A 271 8.19 9.30 -7.42
CA ILE A 271 8.16 9.27 -8.87
C ILE A 271 6.98 10.09 -9.37
N LYS A 272 7.22 11.01 -10.28
CA LYS A 272 6.18 11.79 -10.94
C LYS A 272 5.68 11.07 -12.19
N GLN A 273 4.38 10.93 -12.31
CA GLN A 273 3.71 10.55 -13.52
C GLN A 273 3.38 11.84 -14.32
N ALA A 274 4.04 12.04 -15.45
CA ALA A 274 3.75 13.16 -16.36
C ALA A 274 2.61 12.81 -17.33
N SER A 275 2.53 11.53 -17.73
CA SER A 275 1.42 10.96 -18.51
C SER A 275 1.27 9.47 -18.18
N ALA A 276 0.29 8.80 -18.78
CA ALA A 276 0.11 7.35 -18.62
C ALA A 276 1.39 6.52 -18.88
N ASP A 277 2.29 7.00 -19.73
CA ASP A 277 3.47 6.27 -20.17
C ASP A 277 4.79 7.02 -19.89
N SER A 278 4.76 8.13 -19.15
CA SER A 278 5.95 8.95 -18.86
C SER A 278 6.12 9.18 -17.36
N TYR A 279 7.27 8.76 -16.85
CA TYR A 279 7.58 8.78 -15.43
C TYR A 279 9.00 9.24 -15.17
N SER A 280 9.23 9.93 -14.05
CA SER A 280 10.56 10.34 -13.63
C SER A 280 10.69 10.35 -12.10
N VAL A 281 11.83 9.92 -11.59
CA VAL A 281 12.17 10.07 -10.18
C VAL A 281 12.41 11.55 -9.90
N ILE A 282 11.65 12.14 -8.99
CA ILE A 282 11.76 13.56 -8.60
C ILE A 282 12.41 13.75 -7.23
N GLN A 283 12.36 12.72 -6.38
CA GLN A 283 12.97 12.77 -5.05
C GLN A 283 13.38 11.37 -4.59
N THR A 284 14.55 11.27 -3.97
CA THR A 284 14.93 10.17 -3.09
C THR A 284 14.95 10.71 -1.66
N LEU A 285 13.83 10.56 -0.97
CA LEU A 285 13.63 11.04 0.38
C LEU A 285 14.40 10.15 1.36
N LYS A 286 15.23 10.73 2.24
CA LYS A 286 15.84 9.99 3.34
C LYS A 286 14.81 9.70 4.42
N THR A 287 14.62 8.43 4.72
CA THR A 287 13.73 7.95 5.77
C THR A 287 14.49 7.13 6.80
N ALA A 288 13.87 6.17 7.46
CA ALA A 288 14.57 5.28 8.39
C ALA A 288 14.81 3.90 7.78
N VAL A 289 15.93 3.27 8.13
CA VAL A 289 16.20 1.89 7.73
C VAL A 289 15.10 0.96 8.22
N ARG A 290 14.63 0.06 7.36
CA ARG A 290 13.50 -0.85 7.57
C ARG A 290 12.11 -0.20 7.58
N ALA A 291 11.96 1.10 7.32
CA ALA A 291 10.67 1.73 7.04
C ALA A 291 10.20 1.34 5.63
N LYS A 292 9.87 0.06 5.43
CA LYS A 292 9.61 -0.57 4.12
C LYS A 292 8.14 -0.60 3.71
N THR A 293 7.22 -0.47 4.68
CA THR A 293 5.77 -0.40 4.45
C THR A 293 5.27 1.01 4.64
N LEU A 294 4.23 1.38 3.89
CA LEU A 294 3.65 2.72 3.94
C LEU A 294 2.13 2.70 3.80
N ALA A 295 1.50 3.76 4.28
CA ALA A 295 0.15 4.15 3.88
C ALA A 295 0.15 5.61 3.38
N LEU A 296 -0.71 5.89 2.41
CA LEU A 296 -0.93 7.22 1.84
C LEU A 296 -2.33 7.71 2.22
N ASP A 297 -2.40 8.86 2.87
CA ASP A 297 -3.64 9.62 2.99
C ASP A 297 -3.76 10.55 1.78
N ALA A 298 -4.52 10.13 0.78
CA ALA A 298 -4.71 10.90 -0.44
C ALA A 298 -5.46 12.22 -0.23
N SER A 299 -6.19 12.38 0.87
CA SER A 299 -6.91 13.63 1.19
C SER A 299 -6.01 14.75 1.68
N THR A 300 -4.89 14.39 2.33
CA THR A 300 -3.90 15.33 2.87
C THR A 300 -2.53 15.19 2.21
N HIS A 301 -2.37 14.25 1.28
CA HIS A 301 -1.10 13.87 0.62
C HIS A 301 -0.01 13.48 1.60
N LYS A 302 -0.35 13.05 2.81
CA LYS A 302 0.62 12.59 3.81
C LYS A 302 0.92 11.11 3.64
N ILE A 303 2.18 10.76 3.85
CA ILE A 303 2.61 9.37 3.91
C ILE A 303 3.03 9.00 5.32
N TYR A 304 2.72 7.78 5.71
CA TYR A 304 2.94 7.21 7.03
C TYR A 304 3.80 5.96 6.88
N LEU A 305 4.94 5.90 7.56
CA LEU A 305 5.83 4.75 7.56
C LEU A 305 6.02 4.24 8.98
N SER A 306 5.78 2.94 9.18
CA SER A 306 6.08 2.28 10.45
C SER A 306 7.56 1.91 10.53
N VAL A 307 8.17 2.08 11.71
CA VAL A 307 9.57 1.73 11.94
C VAL A 307 9.84 1.48 13.42
N ALA A 308 10.76 0.56 13.71
CA ALA A 308 11.40 0.39 15.00
C ALA A 308 12.93 0.37 14.82
N GLU A 309 13.67 0.62 15.88
CA GLU A 309 15.10 0.39 15.92
C GLU A 309 15.37 -1.07 16.28
N PHE A 310 16.48 -1.64 15.83
CA PHE A 310 16.81 -3.04 16.03
C PHE A 310 18.22 -3.19 16.63
N GLU A 311 18.43 -4.26 17.39
CA GLU A 311 19.76 -4.64 17.81
C GLU A 311 20.62 -4.88 16.56
N PRO A 312 21.87 -4.34 16.51
CA PRO A 312 22.76 -4.47 15.34
C PRO A 312 22.89 -5.92 14.86
N GLY A 313 22.69 -6.16 13.57
CA GLY A 313 22.82 -7.48 12.95
C GLY A 313 21.70 -8.47 13.26
N THR A 314 20.63 -8.05 13.97
CA THR A 314 19.51 -8.92 14.36
C THR A 314 18.19 -8.48 13.78
N ARG A 315 17.14 -9.29 14.00
CA ARG A 315 15.73 -8.91 13.73
C ARG A 315 14.98 -8.55 15.03
N LYS A 316 15.69 -8.41 16.16
CA LYS A 316 15.08 -8.07 17.44
C LYS A 316 14.92 -6.56 17.55
N ALA A 317 13.68 -6.09 17.63
CA ALA A 317 13.39 -4.67 17.85
C ALA A 317 13.83 -4.23 19.25
N LEU A 318 14.35 -3.02 19.34
CA LEU A 318 14.66 -2.40 20.62
C LEU A 318 13.37 -1.94 21.31
N PRO A 319 13.23 -2.13 22.62
CA PRO A 319 12.04 -1.73 23.36
C PRO A 319 11.75 -0.22 23.22
N ASN A 320 10.48 0.13 23.13
CA ASN A 320 9.99 1.52 23.10
C ASN A 320 10.52 2.38 21.93
N THR A 321 10.97 1.75 20.83
CA THR A 321 11.45 2.48 19.65
C THR A 321 10.43 2.48 18.49
N PHE A 322 9.33 1.74 18.63
CA PHE A 322 8.30 1.67 17.59
C PHE A 322 7.59 3.01 17.41
N LYS A 323 7.51 3.45 16.18
CA LYS A 323 6.89 4.75 15.84
C LYS A 323 6.36 4.74 14.40
N VAL A 324 5.46 5.67 14.13
CA VAL A 324 5.04 6.04 12.78
C VAL A 324 5.67 7.37 12.42
N MET A 325 6.44 7.41 11.34
CA MET A 325 6.97 8.62 10.75
C MET A 325 5.96 9.19 9.76
N VAL A 326 5.63 10.47 9.89
CA VAL A 326 4.67 11.17 9.04
C VAL A 326 5.42 12.17 8.18
N TYR A 327 5.24 12.07 6.88
CA TYR A 327 5.81 13.02 5.92
C TYR A 327 4.69 13.75 5.21
N LYS A 328 4.88 15.03 4.94
CA LYS A 328 3.94 15.88 4.20
C LYS A 328 4.54 16.37 2.91
N LEU A 329 3.70 16.59 1.93
CA LEU A 329 4.05 17.22 0.67
C LEU A 329 4.14 18.75 0.85
N GLN A 330 5.16 19.36 0.22
CA GLN A 330 5.37 20.82 0.16
C GLN A 330 5.31 21.31 -1.28
#